data_ec111a795c1308bdff59088c50db11f9
#
_entry.id   ec111a795c1308bdff59088c50db11f9
#
_cell.length_a   1.000
_cell.length_b   1.000
_cell.length_c   1.000
_cell.angle_alpha   90.00
_cell.angle_beta   90.00
_cell.angle_gamma   90.00
#
_symmetry.space_group_name_H-M   'P 1'
#
loop_
_entity.id
_entity.type
_entity.pdbx_description
1 polymer ?
#
loop_
_entity_poly.entity_id
_entity_poly.type
_entity_poly.pdbx_seq_one_letter_code
_entity_poly.pdbx_strand_id
1 'polypeptide(L)'
;AERRAKELAARLKQRTDELAAERLISAQPPVVIGGALVIPAGLLAKLTGRPLLDACSGPCADALARKAVEKAAMQAVMDIEKSLGFAPRDVSADKCGYDIESAVPDALGKGESSLRFIEVKGRTAGATSINMTFNEIRTALNQPEQFILAIVAVDGPHTRTIYLKKPFHNPPDFSVESSKFNIAALIENAEKIYEG
;
A
#
# COMPACT_ATOMS: atom_id res chain seq x y z
N ALA A 1 -12.77 -15.13 20.34
CA ALA A 1 -11.39 -15.64 20.45
C ALA A 1 -11.26 -17.03 19.77
N GLU A 2 -12.09 -18.01 20.11
CA GLU A 2 -11.99 -19.40 19.61
C GLU A 2 -12.17 -19.53 18.09
N ARG A 3 -13.16 -18.83 17.49
CA ARG A 3 -13.37 -18.80 16.05
C ARG A 3 -12.11 -18.29 15.32
N ARG A 4 -11.50 -17.21 15.83
CA ARG A 4 -10.29 -16.65 15.26
C ARG A 4 -9.09 -17.59 15.36
N ALA A 5 -8.95 -18.29 16.47
CA ALA A 5 -7.91 -19.31 16.65
C ALA A 5 -8.05 -20.45 15.63
N LYS A 6 -9.27 -20.92 15.38
CA LYS A 6 -9.55 -21.97 14.36
C LYS A 6 -9.22 -21.47 12.94
N GLU A 7 -9.58 -20.23 12.60
CA GLU A 7 -9.25 -19.64 11.31
C GLU A 7 -7.73 -19.51 11.11
N LEU A 8 -6.99 -19.05 12.13
CA LEU A 8 -5.54 -18.96 12.07
C LEU A 8 -4.86 -20.32 11.95
N ALA A 9 -5.36 -21.32 12.67
CA ALA A 9 -4.84 -22.69 12.58
C ALA A 9 -5.06 -23.28 11.17
N ALA A 10 -6.24 -23.07 10.58
CA ALA A 10 -6.52 -23.50 9.22
C ALA A 10 -5.59 -22.84 8.18
N ARG A 11 -5.37 -21.52 8.30
CA ARG A 11 -4.44 -20.78 7.43
C ARG A 11 -2.99 -21.26 7.59
N LEU A 12 -2.56 -21.49 8.84
CA LEU A 12 -1.22 -22.01 9.08
C LEU A 12 -1.02 -23.35 8.40
N LYS A 13 -1.99 -24.27 8.54
CA LYS A 13 -1.95 -25.57 7.88
C LYS A 13 -1.88 -25.43 6.37
N GLN A 14 -2.76 -24.65 5.77
CA GLN A 14 -2.78 -24.39 4.33
C GLN A 14 -1.41 -23.87 3.85
N ARG A 15 -0.85 -22.86 4.53
CA ARG A 15 0.45 -22.30 4.14
C ARG A 15 1.60 -23.30 4.29
N THR A 16 1.54 -24.15 5.31
CA THR A 16 2.54 -25.22 5.49
C THR A 16 2.48 -26.22 4.33
N ASP A 17 1.27 -26.61 3.92
CA ASP A 17 1.06 -27.55 2.81
C ASP A 17 1.53 -26.94 1.47
N GLU A 18 1.23 -25.65 1.22
CA GLU A 18 1.72 -24.90 0.04
C GLU A 18 3.24 -24.84 0.00
N LEU A 19 3.90 -24.49 1.12
CA LEU A 19 5.37 -24.43 1.20
C LEU A 19 6.00 -25.81 0.99
N ALA A 20 5.36 -26.87 1.47
CA ALA A 20 5.81 -28.22 1.21
C ALA A 20 5.72 -28.58 -0.28
N ALA A 21 4.66 -28.15 -0.97
CA ALA A 21 4.52 -28.33 -2.41
C ALA A 21 5.54 -27.47 -3.19
N GLU A 22 5.76 -26.21 -2.81
CA GLU A 22 6.77 -25.32 -3.42
C GLU A 22 8.19 -25.90 -3.35
N ARG A 23 8.53 -26.60 -2.28
CA ARG A 23 9.84 -27.28 -2.13
C ARG A 23 10.07 -28.43 -3.13
N LEU A 24 9.00 -28.95 -3.72
CA LEU A 24 9.07 -30.01 -4.75
C LEU A 24 9.21 -29.44 -6.17
N ILE A 25 9.06 -28.11 -6.33
CA ILE A 25 9.20 -27.46 -7.64
C ILE A 25 10.70 -27.37 -7.96
N SER A 26 11.13 -28.10 -8.99
CA SER A 26 12.47 -27.97 -9.54
C SER A 26 12.51 -26.87 -10.59
N ALA A 27 13.49 -25.98 -10.51
CA ALA A 27 13.70 -24.97 -11.53
C ALA A 27 13.97 -25.62 -12.89
N GLN A 28 13.17 -25.29 -13.91
CA GLN A 28 13.45 -25.66 -15.28
C GLN A 28 14.65 -24.84 -15.79
N PRO A 29 15.44 -25.36 -16.72
CA PRO A 29 16.50 -24.59 -17.36
C PRO A 29 15.93 -23.29 -17.93
N PRO A 30 16.59 -22.13 -17.76
CA PRO A 30 16.10 -20.89 -18.30
C PRO A 30 16.07 -20.92 -19.84
N VAL A 31 14.94 -20.54 -20.42
CA VAL A 31 14.78 -20.38 -21.87
C VAL A 31 14.79 -18.89 -22.17
N VAL A 32 15.74 -18.47 -23.02
CA VAL A 32 15.76 -17.07 -23.48
C VAL A 32 14.64 -16.86 -24.50
N ILE A 33 13.62 -16.12 -24.12
CA ILE A 33 12.44 -15.82 -24.95
C ILE A 33 12.56 -14.47 -25.67
N GLY A 34 13.58 -13.65 -25.31
CA GLY A 34 13.82 -12.35 -25.94
C GLY A 34 14.97 -11.62 -25.27
N GLY A 35 15.36 -10.52 -25.86
CA GLY A 35 16.35 -9.60 -25.33
C GLY A 35 15.88 -8.16 -25.48
N ALA A 36 16.30 -7.27 -24.58
CA ALA A 36 16.07 -5.85 -24.68
C ALA A 36 17.38 -5.07 -24.54
N LEU A 37 17.59 -4.08 -25.42
CA LEU A 37 18.69 -3.13 -25.28
C LEU A 37 18.16 -1.88 -24.57
N VAL A 38 18.67 -1.65 -23.36
CA VAL A 38 18.34 -0.43 -22.59
C VAL A 38 19.42 0.61 -22.82
N ILE A 39 19.05 1.70 -23.49
CA ILE A 39 19.94 2.84 -23.72
C ILE A 39 19.56 3.95 -22.75
N PRO A 40 20.45 4.37 -21.81
CA PRO A 40 20.19 5.50 -20.93
C PRO A 40 19.87 6.77 -21.73
N ALA A 41 18.83 7.52 -21.31
CA ALA A 41 18.40 8.73 -22.03
C ALA A 41 19.53 9.77 -22.19
N GLY A 42 20.41 9.90 -21.18
CA GLY A 42 21.58 10.78 -21.26
C GLY A 42 22.61 10.35 -22.29
N LEU A 43 22.76 9.03 -22.53
CA LEU A 43 23.63 8.52 -23.60
C LEU A 43 23.00 8.76 -24.97
N LEU A 44 21.69 8.54 -25.08
CA LEU A 44 20.94 8.80 -26.31
C LEU A 44 21.04 10.28 -26.71
N ALA A 45 20.88 11.22 -25.75
CA ALA A 45 21.04 12.65 -25.96
C ALA A 45 22.45 12.99 -26.48
N LYS A 46 23.49 12.37 -25.89
CA LYS A 46 24.88 12.56 -26.35
C LYS A 46 25.12 12.04 -27.78
N LEU A 47 24.55 10.87 -28.11
CA LEU A 47 24.71 10.25 -29.43
C LEU A 47 23.91 10.95 -30.53
N THR A 48 22.75 11.47 -30.20
CA THR A 48 21.84 12.12 -31.17
C THR A 48 22.01 13.63 -31.24
N GLY A 49 22.79 14.26 -30.35
CA GLY A 49 22.93 15.70 -30.26
C GLY A 49 21.66 16.45 -29.85
N ARG A 50 20.60 15.73 -29.43
CA ARG A 50 19.34 16.33 -29.00
C ARG A 50 19.41 16.66 -27.50
N PRO A 51 19.08 17.90 -27.10
CA PRO A 51 19.06 18.26 -25.70
C PRO A 51 17.97 17.47 -24.95
N LEU A 52 18.25 17.12 -23.70
CA LEU A 52 17.36 16.37 -22.77
C LEU A 52 16.04 17.10 -22.44
N LEU A 53 15.74 18.24 -23.05
CA LEU A 53 14.56 19.06 -22.77
C LEU A 53 13.22 18.32 -22.97
N ASP A 54 13.20 17.29 -23.84
CA ASP A 54 12.02 16.42 -24.03
C ASP A 54 12.02 15.18 -23.11
N ALA A 55 13.09 14.97 -22.32
CA ALA A 55 13.21 13.82 -21.42
C ALA A 55 12.42 13.99 -20.10
N CYS A 56 11.86 15.17 -19.86
CA CYS A 56 11.01 15.41 -18.68
C CYS A 56 9.59 14.88 -18.82
N SER A 57 9.18 14.40 -20.00
CA SER A 57 7.88 13.76 -20.24
C SER A 57 7.92 12.22 -20.21
N GLY A 58 9.06 11.61 -19.81
CA GLY A 58 9.26 10.18 -19.77
C GLY A 58 9.20 9.58 -18.35
N PRO A 59 9.58 8.29 -18.20
CA PRO A 59 9.47 7.52 -16.93
C PRO A 59 10.10 8.18 -15.70
N CYS A 60 11.07 9.10 -15.88
CA CYS A 60 11.72 9.82 -14.78
C CYS A 60 10.82 10.93 -14.23
N ALA A 61 10.11 11.66 -15.10
CA ALA A 61 9.14 12.69 -14.69
C ALA A 61 7.96 12.02 -13.97
N ASP A 62 7.48 10.87 -14.48
CA ASP A 62 6.44 10.07 -13.85
C ASP A 62 6.86 9.54 -12.48
N ALA A 63 8.13 9.22 -12.29
CA ALA A 63 8.67 8.76 -11.00
C ALA A 63 8.75 9.91 -9.98
N LEU A 64 9.15 11.10 -10.41
CA LEU A 64 9.18 12.28 -9.56
C LEU A 64 7.76 12.74 -9.19
N ALA A 65 6.85 12.76 -10.15
CA ALA A 65 5.45 13.07 -9.92
C ALA A 65 4.80 12.08 -8.95
N ARG A 66 5.06 10.77 -9.09
CA ARG A 66 4.58 9.75 -8.14
C ARG A 66 5.09 9.98 -6.73
N LYS A 67 6.40 10.23 -6.56
CA LYS A 67 6.98 10.54 -5.25
C LYS A 67 6.37 11.82 -4.62
N ALA A 68 6.07 12.82 -5.43
CA ALA A 68 5.41 14.02 -4.94
C ALA A 68 3.99 13.72 -4.43
N VAL A 69 3.22 12.92 -5.17
CA VAL A 69 1.88 12.46 -4.77
C VAL A 69 1.95 11.61 -3.50
N GLU A 70 2.88 10.66 -3.40
CA GLU A 70 3.09 9.82 -2.22
C GLU A 70 3.43 10.68 -0.98
N LYS A 71 4.35 11.65 -1.14
CA LYS A 71 4.72 12.57 -0.05
C LYS A 71 3.56 13.44 0.38
N ALA A 72 2.79 13.99 -0.56
CA ALA A 72 1.62 14.81 -0.26
C ALA A 72 0.54 14.00 0.47
N ALA A 73 0.32 12.76 0.05
CA ALA A 73 -0.63 11.86 0.69
C ALA A 73 -0.21 11.50 2.12
N MET A 74 1.06 11.16 2.34
CA MET A 74 1.61 10.87 3.66
C MET A 74 1.43 12.08 4.59
N GLN A 75 1.78 13.28 4.12
CA GLN A 75 1.65 14.50 4.91
C GLN A 75 0.18 14.79 5.25
N ALA A 76 -0.75 14.64 4.30
CA ALA A 76 -2.18 14.85 4.55
C ALA A 76 -2.71 13.92 5.65
N VAL A 77 -2.35 12.63 5.62
CA VAL A 77 -2.76 11.67 6.66
C VAL A 77 -2.15 12.01 8.01
N MET A 78 -0.86 12.38 8.06
CA MET A 78 -0.21 12.81 9.30
C MET A 78 -0.89 14.04 9.91
N ASP A 79 -1.31 14.98 9.09
CA ASP A 79 -1.98 16.20 9.56
C ASP A 79 -3.42 15.92 10.03
N ILE A 80 -4.14 15.03 9.35
CA ILE A 80 -5.46 14.56 9.79
C ILE A 80 -5.36 13.89 11.17
N GLU A 81 -4.43 12.92 11.36
CA GLU A 81 -4.26 12.24 12.64
C GLU A 81 -3.93 13.22 13.78
N LYS A 82 -3.05 14.19 13.53
CA LYS A 82 -2.75 15.26 14.50
C LYS A 82 -3.98 16.12 14.80
N SER A 83 -4.77 16.47 13.80
CA SER A 83 -6.00 17.26 13.98
C SER A 83 -7.05 16.53 14.81
N LEU A 84 -7.05 15.19 14.75
CA LEU A 84 -7.89 14.32 15.59
C LEU A 84 -7.35 14.19 17.04
N GLY A 85 -6.22 14.81 17.35
CA GLY A 85 -5.59 14.72 18.66
C GLY A 85 -4.78 13.44 18.88
N PHE A 86 -4.43 12.71 17.81
CA PHE A 86 -3.64 11.48 17.86
C PHE A 86 -2.15 11.78 17.64
N ALA A 87 -1.31 10.81 17.96
CA ALA A 87 0.14 10.94 17.82
C ALA A 87 0.66 10.01 16.69
N PRO A 88 0.62 10.46 15.42
CA PRO A 88 1.10 9.66 14.29
C PRO A 88 2.62 9.66 14.20
N ARG A 89 3.19 8.49 13.83
CA ARG A 89 4.60 8.25 13.54
C ARG A 89 4.74 7.58 12.19
N ASP A 90 5.59 8.11 11.33
CA ASP A 90 5.96 7.49 10.05
C ASP A 90 6.85 6.27 10.32
N VAL A 91 6.42 5.10 9.85
CA VAL A 91 7.12 3.82 9.94
C VAL A 91 7.25 3.13 8.57
N SER A 92 7.05 3.88 7.48
CA SER A 92 7.09 3.37 6.11
C SER A 92 8.42 2.69 5.76
N ALA A 93 9.52 3.11 6.38
CA ALA A 93 10.83 2.49 6.21
C ALA A 93 10.95 1.10 6.87
N ASP A 94 10.13 0.78 7.85
CA ASP A 94 10.22 -0.44 8.66
C ASP A 94 9.58 -1.66 7.99
N LYS A 95 8.86 -1.47 6.86
CA LYS A 95 8.19 -2.51 6.06
C LYS A 95 7.28 -3.43 6.87
N CYS A 96 6.61 -2.89 7.88
CA CYS A 96 5.73 -3.65 8.78
C CYS A 96 4.35 -3.96 8.19
N GLY A 97 4.07 -3.50 6.96
CA GLY A 97 2.80 -3.71 6.25
C GLY A 97 1.78 -2.59 6.45
N TYR A 98 2.26 -1.43 6.90
CA TYR A 98 1.57 -0.14 6.97
C TYR A 98 2.62 0.98 7.04
N ASP A 99 2.20 2.22 6.77
CA ASP A 99 3.09 3.37 6.65
C ASP A 99 3.12 4.25 7.90
N ILE A 100 2.01 4.34 8.64
CA ILE A 100 1.87 5.20 9.82
C ILE A 100 1.35 4.37 11.00
N GLU A 101 2.01 4.53 12.15
CA GLU A 101 1.52 4.10 13.45
C GLU A 101 1.00 5.31 14.21
N SER A 102 -0.29 5.34 14.55
CA SER A 102 -0.90 6.47 15.24
C SER A 102 -1.45 6.05 16.59
N ALA A 103 -0.91 6.62 17.66
CA ALA A 103 -1.39 6.37 19.00
C ALA A 103 -2.62 7.23 19.29
N VAL A 104 -3.71 6.55 19.67
CA VAL A 104 -4.95 7.19 20.10
C VAL A 104 -4.88 7.35 21.63
N PRO A 105 -4.96 8.57 22.16
CA PRO A 105 -4.99 8.80 23.60
C PRO A 105 -6.17 8.08 24.25
N ASP A 106 -5.97 7.60 25.47
CA ASP A 106 -7.06 7.04 26.27
C ASP A 106 -8.04 8.14 26.69
N ALA A 107 -9.08 8.36 25.89
CA ALA A 107 -10.10 9.37 26.16
C ALA A 107 -10.95 9.05 27.41
N LEU A 108 -10.87 7.83 27.95
CA LEU A 108 -11.67 7.35 29.08
C LEU A 108 -10.85 7.11 30.36
N GLY A 109 -9.54 7.34 30.33
CA GLY A 109 -8.68 7.16 31.51
C GLY A 109 -8.57 5.70 32.00
N LYS A 110 -8.83 4.72 31.11
CA LYS A 110 -8.78 3.29 31.44
C LYS A 110 -7.40 2.67 31.31
N GLY A 111 -6.39 3.48 30.95
CA GLY A 111 -5.01 3.02 30.82
C GLY A 111 -4.71 2.24 29.52
N GLU A 112 -5.65 2.15 28.60
CA GLU A 112 -5.52 1.44 27.32
C GLU A 112 -5.40 2.45 26.16
N SER A 113 -4.17 2.83 25.81
CA SER A 113 -3.94 3.50 24.52
C SER A 113 -4.14 2.50 23.40
N SER A 114 -4.95 2.83 22.40
CA SER A 114 -5.08 2.02 21.20
C SER A 114 -4.16 2.52 20.10
N LEU A 115 -3.66 1.60 19.28
CA LEU A 115 -2.85 1.93 18.10
C LEU A 115 -3.69 1.79 16.84
N ARG A 116 -3.49 2.71 15.90
CA ARG A 116 -4.00 2.65 14.53
C ARG A 116 -2.83 2.40 13.60
N PHE A 117 -2.97 1.45 12.70
CA PHE A 117 -1.99 1.11 11.69
C PHE A 117 -2.53 1.54 10.33
N ILE A 118 -1.94 2.58 9.76
CA ILE A 118 -2.51 3.24 8.59
C ILE A 118 -1.61 2.99 7.38
N GLU A 119 -2.16 2.32 6.37
CA GLU A 119 -1.56 2.21 5.04
C GLU A 119 -2.03 3.37 4.19
N VAL A 120 -1.11 4.09 3.54
CA VAL A 120 -1.40 5.29 2.76
C VAL A 120 -1.27 5.02 1.27
N LYS A 121 -2.33 5.24 0.51
CA LYS A 121 -2.34 5.11 -0.95
C LYS A 121 -2.64 6.45 -1.62
N GLY A 122 -1.57 7.21 -1.92
CA GLY A 122 -1.66 8.44 -2.71
C GLY A 122 -1.94 8.16 -4.19
N ARG A 123 -2.90 8.87 -4.76
CA ARG A 123 -3.25 8.80 -6.19
C ARG A 123 -3.59 10.21 -6.70
N THR A 124 -3.34 10.43 -7.97
CA THR A 124 -3.85 11.64 -8.64
C THR A 124 -5.37 11.61 -8.70
N ALA A 125 -6.01 12.76 -8.67
CA ALA A 125 -7.47 12.87 -8.79
C ALA A 125 -7.97 12.14 -10.03
N GLY A 126 -9.09 11.41 -9.89
CA GLY A 126 -9.68 10.60 -10.97
C GLY A 126 -9.10 9.19 -11.11
N ALA A 127 -8.10 8.81 -10.33
CA ALA A 127 -7.62 7.42 -10.33
C ALA A 127 -8.73 6.46 -9.84
N THR A 128 -8.88 5.33 -10.54
CA THR A 128 -9.93 4.34 -10.26
C THR A 128 -9.44 3.12 -9.50
N SER A 129 -8.11 3.00 -9.29
CA SER A 129 -7.53 1.80 -8.70
C SER A 129 -6.27 2.08 -7.88
N ILE A 130 -6.03 1.18 -6.91
CA ILE A 130 -4.81 1.12 -6.10
C ILE A 130 -4.19 -0.27 -6.20
N ASN A 131 -2.87 -0.34 -5.96
CA ASN A 131 -2.17 -1.60 -5.78
C ASN A 131 -1.90 -1.81 -4.29
N MET A 132 -2.15 -3.03 -3.82
CA MET A 132 -1.85 -3.46 -2.46
C MET A 132 -0.90 -4.65 -2.52
N THR A 133 0.15 -4.60 -1.73
CA THR A 133 1.07 -5.71 -1.58
C THR A 133 0.47 -6.83 -0.72
N PHE A 134 0.99 -8.04 -0.88
CA PHE A 134 0.61 -9.17 -0.05
C PHE A 134 0.75 -8.87 1.46
N ASN A 135 1.84 -8.20 1.85
CA ASN A 135 2.12 -7.89 3.26
C ASN A 135 1.09 -6.92 3.85
N GLU A 136 0.70 -5.88 3.10
CA GLU A 136 -0.34 -4.91 3.51
C GLU A 136 -1.70 -5.58 3.69
N ILE A 137 -2.11 -6.43 2.72
CA ILE A 137 -3.38 -7.16 2.81
C ILE A 137 -3.37 -8.14 4.00
N ARG A 138 -2.26 -8.85 4.20
CA ARG A 138 -2.09 -9.77 5.33
C ARG A 138 -2.18 -9.03 6.66
N THR A 139 -1.54 -7.87 6.78
CA THR A 139 -1.59 -7.04 7.99
C THR A 139 -3.01 -6.57 8.26
N ALA A 140 -3.73 -6.09 7.25
CA ALA A 140 -5.13 -5.69 7.36
C ALA A 140 -6.04 -6.82 7.88
N LEU A 141 -5.84 -8.04 7.37
CA LEU A 141 -6.62 -9.20 7.77
C LEU A 141 -6.26 -9.72 9.17
N ASN A 142 -5.02 -9.56 9.60
CA ASN A 142 -4.56 -9.97 10.92
C ASN A 142 -4.96 -8.99 12.01
N GLN A 143 -5.09 -7.71 11.68
CA GLN A 143 -5.38 -6.63 12.64
C GLN A 143 -6.56 -5.75 12.16
N PRO A 144 -7.74 -6.33 11.91
CA PRO A 144 -8.86 -5.66 11.25
C PRO A 144 -9.43 -4.49 12.04
N GLU A 145 -9.24 -4.46 13.36
CA GLU A 145 -9.74 -3.38 14.21
C GLU A 145 -8.77 -2.18 14.26
N GLN A 146 -7.48 -2.41 14.10
CA GLN A 146 -6.44 -1.38 14.14
C GLN A 146 -6.05 -0.88 12.75
N PHE A 147 -6.16 -1.73 11.71
CA PHE A 147 -5.75 -1.41 10.36
C PHE A 147 -6.73 -0.45 9.67
N ILE A 148 -6.18 0.58 9.05
CA ILE A 148 -6.90 1.58 8.27
C ILE A 148 -6.21 1.72 6.91
N LEU A 149 -6.98 1.65 5.84
CA LEU A 149 -6.52 2.01 4.50
C LEU A 149 -6.91 3.47 4.24
N ALA A 150 -5.92 4.34 4.13
CA ALA A 150 -6.09 5.74 3.76
C ALA A 150 -5.89 5.91 2.25
N ILE A 151 -6.94 6.24 1.53
CA ILE A 151 -6.89 6.57 0.10
C ILE A 151 -6.92 8.10 -0.02
N VAL A 152 -5.85 8.66 -0.60
CA VAL A 152 -5.68 10.10 -0.75
C VAL A 152 -5.65 10.47 -2.23
N ALA A 153 -6.67 11.18 -2.68
CA ALA A 153 -6.70 11.80 -4.00
C ALA A 153 -5.98 13.16 -3.92
N VAL A 154 -4.94 13.33 -4.74
CA VAL A 154 -4.12 14.54 -4.79
C VAL A 154 -4.42 15.29 -6.08
N ASP A 155 -4.81 16.57 -5.97
CA ASP A 155 -5.07 17.49 -7.07
C ASP A 155 -4.33 18.80 -6.82
N GLY A 156 -3.11 18.88 -7.34
CA GLY A 156 -2.21 20.00 -7.05
C GLY A 156 -1.98 20.17 -5.55
N PRO A 157 -2.35 21.32 -4.95
CA PRO A 157 -2.21 21.57 -3.51
C PRO A 157 -3.34 20.95 -2.67
N HIS A 158 -4.41 20.46 -3.30
CA HIS A 158 -5.59 19.95 -2.61
C HIS A 158 -5.51 18.44 -2.46
N THR A 159 -5.95 17.96 -1.30
CA THR A 159 -6.04 16.53 -1.02
C THR A 159 -7.45 16.20 -0.53
N ARG A 160 -7.97 15.06 -0.96
CA ARG A 160 -9.20 14.47 -0.41
C ARG A 160 -8.86 13.09 0.10
N THR A 161 -9.17 12.83 1.36
CA THR A 161 -8.78 11.62 2.06
C THR A 161 -9.99 10.83 2.50
N ILE A 162 -9.96 9.51 2.26
CA ILE A 162 -10.98 8.57 2.74
C ILE A 162 -10.28 7.50 3.57
N TYR A 163 -10.77 7.22 4.78
CA TYR A 163 -10.31 6.13 5.64
C TYR A 163 -11.29 4.97 5.61
N LEU A 164 -10.76 3.80 5.31
CA LEU A 164 -11.50 2.55 5.23
C LEU A 164 -10.99 1.56 6.27
N LYS A 165 -11.87 1.03 7.11
CA LYS A 165 -11.65 -0.11 7.99
C LYS A 165 -12.11 -1.40 7.31
N LYS A 166 -11.43 -2.51 7.62
CA LYS A 166 -11.79 -3.85 7.10
C LYS A 166 -11.92 -3.89 5.58
N PRO A 167 -10.98 -3.29 4.82
CA PRO A 167 -11.11 -3.19 3.37
C PRO A 167 -11.00 -4.53 2.64
N PHE A 168 -10.51 -5.58 3.32
CA PHE A 168 -10.32 -6.91 2.75
C PHE A 168 -11.02 -7.98 3.59
N HIS A 169 -11.68 -8.92 2.90
CA HIS A 169 -12.42 -10.03 3.54
C HIS A 169 -11.78 -11.39 3.27
N ASN A 170 -11.04 -11.50 2.16
CA ASN A 170 -10.40 -12.74 1.75
C ASN A 170 -8.88 -12.58 1.72
N PRO A 171 -8.11 -13.64 2.07
CA PRO A 171 -6.68 -13.63 1.89
C PRO A 171 -6.34 -13.51 0.39
N PRO A 172 -5.27 -12.78 0.05
CA PRO A 172 -4.79 -12.72 -1.32
C PRO A 172 -4.22 -14.08 -1.73
N ASP A 173 -4.14 -14.31 -3.04
CA ASP A 173 -3.40 -15.44 -3.59
C ASP A 173 -1.90 -15.29 -3.24
N PHE A 174 -1.33 -16.33 -2.63
CA PHE A 174 0.07 -16.33 -2.21
C PHE A 174 1.08 -16.33 -3.35
N SER A 175 0.63 -16.61 -4.58
CA SER A 175 1.46 -16.55 -5.79
C SER A 175 1.67 -15.12 -6.33
N VAL A 176 0.96 -14.13 -5.76
CA VAL A 176 0.93 -12.76 -6.28
C VAL A 176 1.58 -11.80 -5.28
N GLU A 177 2.61 -11.07 -5.69
CA GLU A 177 3.29 -10.07 -4.84
C GLU A 177 2.39 -8.86 -4.52
N SER A 178 1.52 -8.47 -5.45
CA SER A 178 0.58 -7.38 -5.27
C SER A 178 -0.70 -7.59 -6.08
N SER A 179 -1.81 -7.07 -5.58
CA SER A 179 -3.11 -7.12 -6.24
C SER A 179 -3.64 -5.71 -6.51
N LYS A 180 -4.30 -5.55 -7.65
CA LYS A 180 -4.94 -4.30 -8.06
C LYS A 180 -6.39 -4.30 -7.63
N PHE A 181 -6.81 -3.25 -6.90
CA PHE A 181 -8.16 -3.08 -6.41
C PHE A 181 -8.84 -1.86 -7.02
N ASN A 182 -10.13 -1.97 -7.34
CA ASN A 182 -10.96 -0.83 -7.73
C ASN A 182 -11.34 -0.03 -6.48
N ILE A 183 -11.14 1.30 -6.51
CA ILE A 183 -11.38 2.18 -5.36
C ILE A 183 -12.87 2.21 -4.99
N ALA A 184 -13.77 2.32 -5.96
CA ALA A 184 -15.21 2.36 -5.70
C ALA A 184 -15.69 1.06 -5.01
N ALA A 185 -15.24 -0.10 -5.50
CA ALA A 185 -15.57 -1.38 -4.89
C ALA A 185 -15.00 -1.53 -3.47
N LEU A 186 -13.81 -0.98 -3.19
CA LEU A 186 -13.27 -0.97 -1.82
C LEU A 186 -14.11 -0.10 -0.88
N ILE A 187 -14.57 1.07 -1.34
CA ILE A 187 -15.42 1.97 -0.54
C ILE A 187 -16.78 1.34 -0.25
N GLU A 188 -17.38 0.63 -1.21
CA GLU A 188 -18.66 -0.07 -1.03
C GLU A 188 -18.57 -1.23 -0.04
N ASN A 189 -17.45 -1.96 -0.03
CA ASN A 189 -17.28 -3.18 0.77
C ASN A 189 -16.60 -2.96 2.13
N ALA A 190 -16.11 -1.76 2.41
CA ALA A 190 -15.40 -1.40 3.63
C ALA A 190 -16.23 -0.51 4.56
N GLU A 191 -15.86 -0.46 5.81
CA GLU A 191 -16.40 0.49 6.79
C GLU A 191 -15.67 1.84 6.62
N LYS A 192 -16.37 2.85 6.07
CA LYS A 192 -15.83 4.21 5.93
C LYS A 192 -15.92 4.94 7.26
N ILE A 193 -14.76 5.34 7.81
CA ILE A 193 -14.67 6.00 9.12
C ILE A 193 -14.27 7.48 9.06
N TYR A 194 -13.81 7.96 7.91
CA TYR A 194 -13.43 9.36 7.67
C TYR A 194 -13.54 9.71 6.19
N GLU A 195 -13.97 10.94 5.90
CA GLU A 195 -13.92 11.56 4.57
C GLU A 195 -13.75 13.07 4.73
N GLY A 196 -12.68 13.66 4.12
CA GLY A 196 -12.35 15.07 4.19
C GLY A 196 -11.41 15.53 3.07
#